data_5d5f94a1f1fb2d9707fea5569c43c2d0
#
_entry.id   5d5f94a1f1fb2d9707fea5569c43c2d0
#
_cell.length_a   1.000
_cell.length_b   1.000
_cell.length_c   1.000
_cell.angle_alpha   90.00
_cell.angle_beta   90.00
_cell.angle_gamma   90.00
#
_symmetry.space_group_name_H-M   'P 1'
#
loop_
_entity.id
_entity.type
_entity.pdbx_description
1 polymer ?
#
loop_
_entity_poly.entity_id
_entity_poly.type
_entity_poly.pdbx_seq_one_letter_code
_entity_poly.pdbx_strand_id
1 'polypeptide(L)'
;MTRLDIKGDARRIFDTLRSGGIAIIPNDAGYALMGGTYDAVHRIFLAKKRGGHKRNAMLASMATQRELHVLDQRSQDMVEMLTQDYNLTVGVAAPYRKDHPLMAKVDPRLIEASTGHGTVGLLLNAGPLFEEVCRLCREAELPVFGSSANVTGTGPKFRVEDIQPELRAIADVIIDYGLRKYHHYQRSATTLSFATGEVECLRIGSCYELICDVLQRHLDRKSVV
;
A
#
# COMPACT_ATOMS: atom_id res chain seq x y z
N MET A 1 20.59 9.16 -21.86
CA MET A 1 19.96 8.33 -20.82
C MET A 1 19.15 9.25 -19.93
N THR A 2 17.83 9.15 -19.97
CA THR A 2 16.96 10.05 -19.17
C THR A 2 16.73 9.41 -17.80
N ARG A 3 16.94 10.15 -16.72
CA ARG A 3 16.57 9.70 -15.36
C ARG A 3 15.05 9.72 -15.22
N LEU A 4 14.51 8.91 -14.30
CA LEU A 4 13.09 8.94 -13.97
C LEU A 4 12.70 10.32 -13.41
N ASP A 5 11.61 10.90 -13.92
CA ASP A 5 11.06 12.16 -13.39
C ASP A 5 10.06 11.87 -12.26
N ILE A 6 10.61 11.40 -11.14
CA ILE A 6 9.81 11.01 -9.96
C ILE A 6 8.88 12.13 -9.50
N LYS A 7 9.35 13.38 -9.47
CA LYS A 7 8.54 14.52 -9.01
C LYS A 7 7.44 14.90 -9.99
N GLY A 8 7.74 14.94 -11.29
CA GLY A 8 6.73 15.22 -12.32
C GLY A 8 5.69 14.12 -12.41
N ASP A 9 6.11 12.86 -12.39
CA ASP A 9 5.20 11.72 -12.40
C ASP A 9 4.34 11.63 -11.13
N ALA A 10 4.92 11.89 -9.96
CA ALA A 10 4.15 11.96 -8.71
C ALA A 10 3.10 13.07 -8.74
N ARG A 11 3.44 14.24 -9.32
CA ARG A 11 2.48 15.34 -9.50
C ARG A 11 1.34 14.95 -10.43
N ARG A 12 1.62 14.31 -11.57
CA ARG A 12 0.60 13.80 -12.50
C ARG A 12 -0.34 12.80 -11.83
N ILE A 13 0.23 11.86 -11.06
CA ILE A 13 -0.56 10.90 -10.27
C ILE A 13 -1.46 11.64 -9.27
N PHE A 14 -0.87 12.53 -8.47
CA PHE A 14 -1.58 13.28 -7.44
C PHE A 14 -2.73 14.10 -8.03
N ASP A 15 -2.50 14.85 -9.12
CA ASP A 15 -3.53 15.67 -9.75
C ASP A 15 -4.68 14.80 -10.31
N THR A 16 -4.36 13.63 -10.88
CA THR A 16 -5.37 12.64 -11.30
C THR A 16 -6.21 12.14 -10.11
N LEU A 17 -5.56 11.72 -9.03
CA LEU A 17 -6.25 11.19 -7.85
C LEU A 17 -7.11 12.27 -7.17
N ARG A 18 -6.62 13.52 -7.11
CA ARG A 18 -7.34 14.66 -6.53
C ARG A 18 -8.58 15.02 -7.35
N SER A 19 -8.54 14.86 -8.65
CA SER A 19 -9.72 15.08 -9.53
C SER A 19 -10.71 13.91 -9.57
N GLY A 20 -10.49 12.85 -8.75
CA GLY A 20 -11.37 11.67 -8.70
C GLY A 20 -11.04 10.61 -9.75
N GLY A 21 -9.92 10.72 -10.42
CA GLY A 21 -9.44 9.74 -11.41
C GLY A 21 -8.79 8.51 -10.78
N ILE A 22 -8.45 7.56 -11.65
CA ILE A 22 -7.78 6.29 -11.31
C ILE A 22 -6.36 6.33 -11.86
N ALA A 23 -5.38 5.95 -11.04
CA ALA A 23 -3.99 5.84 -11.42
C ALA A 23 -3.50 4.38 -11.37
N ILE A 24 -2.74 3.95 -12.40
CA ILE A 24 -1.87 2.78 -12.32
C ILE A 24 -0.46 3.27 -12.00
N ILE A 25 0.06 2.86 -10.86
CA ILE A 25 1.36 3.32 -10.34
C ILE A 25 2.31 2.14 -10.08
N PRO A 26 3.59 2.29 -10.44
CA PRO A 26 4.62 1.34 -10.08
C PRO A 26 4.96 1.46 -8.58
N ASN A 27 5.18 0.32 -7.94
CA ASN A 27 5.78 0.21 -6.62
C ASN A 27 6.78 -0.95 -6.61
N ASP A 28 7.57 -1.12 -5.57
CA ASP A 28 8.60 -2.15 -5.52
C ASP A 28 8.06 -3.58 -5.62
N ALA A 29 6.83 -3.82 -5.14
CA ALA A 29 6.17 -5.13 -5.14
C ALA A 29 5.23 -5.37 -6.34
N GLY A 30 5.25 -4.49 -7.37
CA GLY A 30 4.42 -4.63 -8.56
C GLY A 30 3.78 -3.32 -9.01
N TYR A 31 2.69 -3.41 -9.76
CA TYR A 31 1.84 -2.27 -10.13
C TYR A 31 0.56 -2.27 -9.29
N ALA A 32 0.05 -1.09 -8.97
CA ALA A 32 -1.16 -0.91 -8.20
C ALA A 32 -2.15 0.01 -8.91
N LEU A 33 -3.46 -0.27 -8.73
CA LEU A 33 -4.58 0.61 -9.09
C LEU A 33 -4.97 1.41 -7.85
N MET A 34 -5.03 2.73 -7.97
CA MET A 34 -5.29 3.66 -6.88
C MET A 34 -6.39 4.65 -7.24
N GLY A 35 -7.21 5.02 -6.25
CA GLY A 35 -8.25 6.04 -6.34
C GLY A 35 -8.42 6.79 -5.02
N GLY A 36 -8.78 8.08 -5.11
CA GLY A 36 -8.99 8.97 -3.96
C GLY A 36 -10.46 9.13 -3.55
N THR A 37 -11.40 8.59 -4.32
CA THR A 37 -12.85 8.69 -4.07
C THR A 37 -13.50 7.31 -4.02
N TYR A 38 -14.70 7.23 -3.41
CA TYR A 38 -15.46 5.99 -3.42
C TYR A 38 -15.74 5.50 -4.84
N ASP A 39 -16.15 6.38 -5.74
CA ASP A 39 -16.52 6.00 -7.11
C ASP A 39 -15.32 5.46 -7.89
N ALA A 40 -14.13 6.07 -7.74
CA ALA A 40 -12.90 5.56 -8.35
C ALA A 40 -12.55 4.16 -7.81
N VAL A 41 -12.57 3.97 -6.50
CA VAL A 41 -12.26 2.68 -5.87
C VAL A 41 -13.32 1.62 -6.20
N HIS A 42 -14.59 2.00 -6.30
CA HIS A 42 -15.68 1.11 -6.70
C HIS A 42 -15.52 0.66 -8.17
N ARG A 43 -15.17 1.56 -9.10
CA ARG A 43 -14.82 1.21 -10.50
C ARG A 43 -13.65 0.22 -10.54
N ILE A 44 -12.60 0.43 -9.74
CA ILE A 44 -11.49 -0.52 -9.59
C ILE A 44 -11.99 -1.88 -9.10
N PHE A 45 -12.85 -1.90 -8.09
CA PHE A 45 -13.42 -3.12 -7.53
C PHE A 45 -14.18 -3.94 -8.59
N LEU A 46 -15.04 -3.28 -9.36
CA LEU A 46 -15.81 -3.92 -10.43
C LEU A 46 -14.90 -4.49 -11.54
N ALA A 47 -13.96 -3.68 -12.05
CA ALA A 47 -13.04 -4.10 -13.10
C ALA A 47 -12.16 -5.27 -12.68
N LYS A 48 -11.75 -5.33 -11.41
CA LYS A 48 -10.96 -6.43 -10.84
C LYS A 48 -11.78 -7.70 -10.57
N LYS A 49 -13.10 -7.67 -10.71
CA LYS A 49 -14.01 -8.77 -10.30
C LYS A 49 -13.73 -9.18 -8.85
N ARG A 50 -13.63 -8.19 -7.96
CA ARG A 50 -13.13 -8.37 -6.60
C ARG A 50 -14.23 -8.90 -5.67
N GLY A 51 -13.91 -9.92 -4.86
CA GLY A 51 -14.84 -10.42 -3.83
C GLY A 51 -14.95 -9.44 -2.64
N GLY A 52 -16.15 -9.30 -2.08
CA GLY A 52 -16.47 -8.32 -1.02
C GLY A 52 -15.70 -8.48 0.29
N HIS A 53 -15.07 -9.64 0.51
CA HIS A 53 -14.24 -9.91 1.69
C HIS A 53 -12.83 -9.30 1.61
N LYS A 54 -12.39 -8.86 0.43
CA LYS A 54 -11.03 -8.32 0.22
C LYS A 54 -11.00 -6.82 0.48
N ARG A 55 -10.22 -6.38 1.47
CA ARG A 55 -10.03 -4.96 1.82
C ARG A 55 -9.02 -4.27 0.90
N ASN A 56 -9.21 -2.98 0.67
CA ASN A 56 -8.23 -2.14 -0.01
C ASN A 56 -7.17 -1.69 0.99
N ALA A 57 -5.94 -1.50 0.52
CA ALA A 57 -4.91 -0.85 1.32
C ALA A 57 -4.92 0.66 1.06
N MET A 58 -4.63 1.44 2.09
CA MET A 58 -4.40 2.87 1.96
C MET A 58 -2.93 3.11 1.56
N LEU A 59 -2.72 4.07 0.68
CA LEU A 59 -1.40 4.58 0.32
C LEU A 59 -0.89 5.45 1.47
N ALA A 60 0.28 5.11 2.03
CA ALA A 60 0.81 5.81 3.19
C ALA A 60 2.35 5.83 3.21
N SER A 61 2.91 6.94 3.69
CA SER A 61 4.30 7.03 4.11
C SER A 61 4.45 6.59 5.58
N MET A 62 5.69 6.43 6.05
CA MET A 62 5.96 6.20 7.47
C MET A 62 5.47 7.36 8.36
N ALA A 63 5.50 8.60 7.88
CA ALA A 63 4.94 9.73 8.61
C ALA A 63 3.42 9.56 8.82
N THR A 64 2.68 9.22 7.75
CA THR A 64 1.24 8.92 7.84
C THR A 64 0.97 7.72 8.75
N GLN A 65 1.80 6.69 8.68
CA GLN A 65 1.63 5.50 9.52
C GLN A 65 1.73 5.83 11.01
N ARG A 66 2.74 6.61 11.42
CA ARG A 66 2.92 7.03 12.83
C ARG A 66 1.77 7.87 13.35
N GLU A 67 1.18 8.71 12.50
CA GLU A 67 0.05 9.56 12.86
C GLU A 67 -1.26 8.77 12.94
N LEU A 68 -1.46 7.84 12.03
CA LEU A 68 -2.73 7.14 11.82
C LEU A 68 -2.86 5.85 12.65
N HIS A 69 -1.85 4.97 12.65
CA HIS A 69 -1.93 3.71 13.37
C HIS A 69 -1.80 3.90 14.88
N VAL A 70 -2.44 3.03 15.63
CA VAL A 70 -2.32 2.94 17.09
C VAL A 70 -1.55 1.68 17.40
N LEU A 71 -0.25 1.84 17.61
CA LEU A 71 0.68 0.75 17.93
C LEU A 71 1.34 1.02 19.28
N ASP A 72 1.68 -0.04 20.01
CA ASP A 72 2.63 0.06 21.10
C ASP A 72 4.06 0.28 20.56
N GLN A 73 4.98 0.66 21.45
CA GLN A 73 6.35 0.99 21.05
C GLN A 73 7.06 -0.19 20.38
N ARG A 74 6.86 -1.42 20.87
CA ARG A 74 7.47 -2.63 20.30
C ARG A 74 7.00 -2.89 18.88
N SER A 75 5.69 -2.79 18.65
CA SER A 75 5.11 -2.94 17.31
C SER A 75 5.56 -1.84 16.36
N GLN A 76 5.67 -0.60 16.85
CA GLN A 76 6.19 0.52 16.07
C GLN A 76 7.67 0.30 15.69
N ASP A 77 8.51 -0.11 16.64
CA ASP A 77 9.93 -0.43 16.40
C ASP A 77 10.08 -1.53 15.32
N MET A 78 9.22 -2.55 15.32
CA MET A 78 9.23 -3.60 14.30
C MET A 78 8.89 -3.06 12.90
N VAL A 79 7.86 -2.21 12.79
CA VAL A 79 7.48 -1.60 11.51
C VAL A 79 8.62 -0.72 10.99
N GLU A 80 9.25 0.08 11.85
CA GLU A 80 10.37 0.95 11.48
C GLU A 80 11.61 0.16 11.09
N MET A 81 11.94 -0.86 11.85
CA MET A 81 13.06 -1.75 11.52
C MET A 81 12.88 -2.38 10.13
N LEU A 82 11.71 -2.96 9.84
CA LEU A 82 11.45 -3.58 8.54
C LEU A 82 11.49 -2.56 7.40
N THR A 83 10.91 -1.37 7.58
CA THR A 83 10.73 -0.41 6.50
C THR A 83 11.91 0.55 6.34
N GLN A 84 12.61 0.91 7.41
CA GLN A 84 13.70 1.88 7.38
C GLN A 84 15.08 1.22 7.45
N ASP A 85 15.33 0.34 8.41
CA ASP A 85 16.65 -0.28 8.57
C ASP A 85 16.91 -1.33 7.48
N TYR A 86 15.92 -2.18 7.20
CA TYR A 86 16.00 -3.21 6.16
C TYR A 86 15.45 -2.76 4.80
N ASN A 87 14.88 -1.57 4.71
CA ASN A 87 14.35 -0.97 3.48
C ASN A 87 13.39 -1.91 2.71
N LEU A 88 12.49 -2.59 3.42
CA LEU A 88 11.53 -3.54 2.84
C LEU A 88 10.17 -2.88 2.59
N THR A 89 9.52 -3.28 1.51
CA THR A 89 8.12 -2.94 1.26
C THR A 89 7.21 -3.89 2.04
N VAL A 90 6.41 -3.36 2.95
CA VAL A 90 5.53 -4.15 3.84
C VAL A 90 4.12 -3.58 3.87
N GLY A 91 3.12 -4.46 3.79
CA GLY A 91 1.75 -4.14 4.16
C GLY A 91 1.59 -4.26 5.67
N VAL A 92 1.03 -3.25 6.32
CA VAL A 92 0.80 -3.21 7.77
C VAL A 92 -0.68 -2.96 8.02
N ALA A 93 -1.36 -3.88 8.70
CA ALA A 93 -2.72 -3.73 9.18
C ALA A 93 -2.70 -3.53 10.69
N ALA A 94 -3.28 -2.43 11.18
CA ALA A 94 -3.29 -2.11 12.60
C ALA A 94 -4.54 -1.29 12.98
N PRO A 95 -4.90 -1.24 14.29
CA PRO A 95 -5.86 -0.28 14.79
C PRO A 95 -5.45 1.14 14.40
N TYR A 96 -6.44 2.01 14.17
CA TYR A 96 -6.19 3.35 13.65
C TYR A 96 -7.05 4.41 14.32
N ARG A 97 -6.58 5.66 14.30
CA ARG A 97 -7.32 6.83 14.78
C ARG A 97 -8.40 7.21 13.77
N LYS A 98 -9.67 6.98 14.15
CA LYS A 98 -10.83 7.28 13.30
C LYS A 98 -11.04 8.78 13.09
N ASP A 99 -10.60 9.60 14.05
CA ASP A 99 -10.63 11.06 14.05
C ASP A 99 -9.46 11.71 13.32
N HIS A 100 -8.51 10.93 12.79
CA HIS A 100 -7.41 11.45 12.00
C HIS A 100 -7.93 12.19 10.75
N PRO A 101 -7.40 13.39 10.39
CA PRO A 101 -7.90 14.22 9.29
C PRO A 101 -8.07 13.48 7.96
N LEU A 102 -7.14 12.58 7.63
CA LEU A 102 -7.26 11.73 6.44
C LEU A 102 -8.49 10.82 6.50
N MET A 103 -8.77 10.20 7.66
CA MET A 103 -9.90 9.28 7.82
C MET A 103 -11.24 10.00 7.90
N ALA A 104 -11.26 11.18 8.50
CA ALA A 104 -12.46 12.01 8.58
C ALA A 104 -13.00 12.47 7.21
N LYS A 105 -12.14 12.49 6.18
CA LYS A 105 -12.48 12.84 4.79
C LYS A 105 -12.87 11.64 3.93
N VAL A 106 -12.74 10.42 4.42
CA VAL A 106 -13.07 9.20 3.67
C VAL A 106 -14.59 8.99 3.65
N ASP A 107 -15.16 8.75 2.47
CA ASP A 107 -16.56 8.33 2.34
C ASP A 107 -16.82 7.08 3.22
N PRO A 108 -17.89 7.06 4.03
CA PRO A 108 -18.19 5.94 4.92
C PRO A 108 -18.24 4.57 4.20
N ARG A 109 -18.73 4.55 2.95
CA ARG A 109 -18.75 3.32 2.12
C ARG A 109 -17.37 2.83 1.78
N LEU A 110 -16.41 3.76 1.58
CA LEU A 110 -15.01 3.42 1.32
C LEU A 110 -14.30 2.96 2.60
N ILE A 111 -14.65 3.54 3.76
CA ILE A 111 -14.19 3.03 5.06
C ILE A 111 -14.64 1.57 5.23
N GLU A 112 -15.92 1.27 5.04
CA GLU A 112 -16.44 -0.09 5.13
C GLU A 112 -15.74 -1.06 4.18
N ALA A 113 -15.47 -0.65 2.93
CA ALA A 113 -14.78 -1.46 1.93
C ALA A 113 -13.26 -1.65 2.20
N SER A 114 -12.65 -0.81 3.03
CA SER A 114 -11.19 -0.76 3.22
C SER A 114 -10.71 -1.09 4.63
N THR A 115 -11.62 -1.14 5.61
CA THR A 115 -11.30 -1.49 6.99
C THR A 115 -11.94 -2.82 7.40
N GLY A 116 -11.37 -3.49 8.38
CA GLY A 116 -11.92 -4.73 8.91
C GLY A 116 -11.40 -5.00 10.31
N HIS A 117 -12.26 -5.53 11.20
CA HIS A 117 -11.90 -5.83 12.59
C HIS A 117 -11.22 -4.64 13.32
N GLY A 118 -11.67 -3.41 13.01
CA GLY A 118 -11.09 -2.20 13.64
C GLY A 118 -9.72 -1.77 13.09
N THR A 119 -9.23 -2.41 12.03
CA THR A 119 -7.91 -2.11 11.44
C THR A 119 -8.03 -1.48 10.05
N VAL A 120 -7.01 -0.71 9.66
CA VAL A 120 -6.76 -0.27 8.27
C VAL A 120 -5.42 -0.80 7.81
N GLY A 121 -5.37 -1.29 6.57
CA GLY A 121 -4.13 -1.76 5.95
C GLY A 121 -3.41 -0.62 5.22
N LEU A 122 -2.12 -0.43 5.51
CA LEU A 122 -1.24 0.52 4.82
C LEU A 122 -0.19 -0.24 4.02
N LEU A 123 0.14 0.21 2.81
CA LEU A 123 1.34 -0.22 2.10
C LEU A 123 2.45 0.80 2.36
N LEU A 124 3.56 0.35 2.93
CA LEU A 124 4.66 1.19 3.39
C LEU A 124 5.95 0.92 2.62
N ASN A 125 6.75 1.97 2.46
CA ASN A 125 8.08 1.92 1.84
C ASN A 125 8.09 1.19 0.49
N ALA A 126 7.22 1.62 -0.40
CA ALA A 126 6.99 0.93 -1.67
C ALA A 126 7.73 1.54 -2.87
N GLY A 127 8.79 2.29 -2.60
CA GLY A 127 9.71 2.88 -3.58
C GLY A 127 9.57 4.39 -3.75
N PRO A 128 10.56 5.05 -4.38
CA PRO A 128 10.68 6.53 -4.36
C PRO A 128 9.47 7.28 -4.97
N LEU A 129 8.88 6.78 -6.06
CA LEU A 129 7.70 7.39 -6.64
C LEU A 129 6.51 7.28 -5.69
N PHE A 130 6.32 6.11 -5.10
CA PHE A 130 5.25 5.85 -4.15
C PHE A 130 5.35 6.79 -2.94
N GLU A 131 6.56 6.95 -2.37
CA GLU A 131 6.80 7.86 -1.24
C GLU A 131 6.52 9.32 -1.59
N GLU A 132 6.88 9.79 -2.79
CA GLU A 132 6.60 11.16 -3.22
C GLU A 132 5.10 11.40 -3.42
N VAL A 133 4.36 10.42 -3.96
CA VAL A 133 2.88 10.48 -4.04
C VAL A 133 2.28 10.52 -2.63
N CYS A 134 2.76 9.67 -1.70
CA CYS A 134 2.33 9.69 -0.30
C CYS A 134 2.53 11.06 0.34
N ARG A 135 3.68 11.70 0.11
CA ARG A 135 3.98 13.04 0.63
C ARG A 135 2.95 14.07 0.14
N LEU A 136 2.70 14.10 -1.18
CA LEU A 136 1.73 15.03 -1.77
C LEU A 136 0.30 14.78 -1.25
N CYS A 137 -0.10 13.51 -1.13
CA CYS A 137 -1.41 13.14 -0.61
C CYS A 137 -1.57 13.51 0.86
N ARG A 138 -0.53 13.31 1.69
CA ARG A 138 -0.54 13.69 3.11
C ARG A 138 -0.65 15.21 3.28
N GLU A 139 0.13 16.01 2.55
CA GLU A 139 0.10 17.46 2.60
C GLU A 139 -1.26 18.05 2.18
N ALA A 140 -1.95 17.39 1.25
CA ALA A 140 -3.29 17.78 0.80
C ALA A 140 -4.41 17.11 1.59
N GLU A 141 -4.10 16.30 2.59
CA GLU A 141 -5.05 15.47 3.33
C GLU A 141 -5.99 14.68 2.38
N LEU A 142 -5.42 14.12 1.31
CA LEU A 142 -6.12 13.32 0.32
C LEU A 142 -5.98 11.82 0.67
N PRO A 143 -7.04 11.15 1.16
CA PRO A 143 -7.00 9.70 1.37
C PRO A 143 -7.01 8.98 0.04
N VAL A 144 -6.09 8.02 -0.16
CA VAL A 144 -5.99 7.23 -1.39
C VAL A 144 -5.96 5.75 -1.05
N PHE A 145 -6.81 4.99 -1.71
CA PHE A 145 -6.95 3.55 -1.51
C PHE A 145 -6.75 2.80 -2.81
N GLY A 146 -6.33 1.55 -2.70
CA GLY A 146 -6.19 0.72 -3.87
C GLY A 146 -5.76 -0.71 -3.59
N SER A 147 -5.31 -1.35 -4.64
CA SER A 147 -4.83 -2.72 -4.61
C SER A 147 -3.94 -3.02 -5.81
N SER A 148 -3.29 -4.19 -5.84
CA SER A 148 -2.48 -4.63 -6.99
C SER A 148 -3.25 -4.53 -8.32
N ALA A 149 -2.57 -4.12 -9.40
CA ALA A 149 -3.15 -3.93 -10.74
C ALA A 149 -3.31 -5.27 -11.48
N ASN A 150 -4.21 -6.13 -11.00
CA ASN A 150 -4.52 -7.42 -11.59
C ASN A 150 -5.99 -7.80 -11.37
N VAL A 151 -6.58 -8.56 -12.26
CA VAL A 151 -7.85 -9.24 -12.01
C VAL A 151 -7.68 -10.19 -10.83
N THR A 152 -8.70 -10.29 -9.98
CA THR A 152 -8.63 -11.10 -8.76
C THR A 152 -8.27 -12.56 -9.08
N GLY A 153 -7.27 -13.09 -8.36
CA GLY A 153 -6.79 -14.46 -8.54
C GLY A 153 -5.69 -14.65 -9.59
N THR A 154 -5.36 -13.62 -10.40
CA THR A 154 -4.36 -13.77 -11.49
C THR A 154 -2.92 -13.38 -11.09
N GLY A 155 -2.66 -13.17 -9.80
CA GLY A 155 -1.35 -12.77 -9.29
C GLY A 155 -0.98 -11.31 -9.58
N PRO A 156 0.02 -10.75 -8.87
CA PRO A 156 0.49 -9.39 -9.11
C PRO A 156 1.10 -9.25 -10.50
N LYS A 157 1.14 -8.01 -11.02
CA LYS A 157 1.74 -7.67 -12.30
C LYS A 157 2.97 -6.81 -12.06
N PHE A 158 4.07 -7.16 -12.76
CA PHE A 158 5.37 -6.53 -12.56
C PHE A 158 5.80 -5.68 -13.76
N ARG A 159 5.03 -5.68 -14.84
CA ARG A 159 5.14 -4.82 -16.02
C ARG A 159 3.76 -4.31 -16.40
N VAL A 160 3.69 -3.14 -17.03
CA VAL A 160 2.41 -2.56 -17.49
C VAL A 160 1.76 -3.42 -18.55
N GLU A 161 2.54 -3.99 -19.46
CA GLU A 161 2.06 -4.88 -20.52
C GLU A 161 1.38 -6.14 -20.01
N ASP A 162 1.72 -6.61 -18.80
CA ASP A 162 1.12 -7.79 -18.17
C ASP A 162 -0.22 -7.49 -17.48
N ILE A 163 -0.55 -6.19 -17.28
CA ILE A 163 -1.82 -5.77 -16.70
C ILE A 163 -2.93 -5.99 -17.73
N GLN A 164 -4.02 -6.63 -17.31
CA GLN A 164 -5.14 -6.91 -18.19
C GLN A 164 -5.69 -5.63 -18.85
N PRO A 165 -6.05 -5.68 -20.16
CA PRO A 165 -6.49 -4.51 -20.91
C PRO A 165 -7.66 -3.76 -20.25
N GLU A 166 -8.63 -4.48 -19.68
CA GLU A 166 -9.77 -3.88 -18.98
C GLU A 166 -9.37 -3.04 -17.76
N LEU A 167 -8.28 -3.40 -17.09
CA LEU A 167 -7.76 -2.62 -15.97
C LEU A 167 -6.97 -1.40 -16.44
N ARG A 168 -6.25 -1.52 -17.55
CA ARG A 168 -5.56 -0.37 -18.17
C ARG A 168 -6.56 0.65 -18.71
N ALA A 169 -7.68 0.17 -19.26
CA ALA A 169 -8.72 1.01 -19.87
C ALA A 169 -9.48 1.89 -18.88
N ILE A 170 -9.53 1.54 -17.60
CA ILE A 170 -10.20 2.36 -16.56
C ILE A 170 -9.25 3.38 -15.91
N ALA A 171 -7.95 3.32 -16.18
CA ALA A 171 -6.98 4.23 -15.60
C ALA A 171 -6.88 5.53 -16.40
N ASP A 172 -6.94 6.66 -15.69
CA ASP A 172 -6.80 8.00 -16.27
C ASP A 172 -5.32 8.39 -16.42
N VAL A 173 -4.44 7.78 -15.63
CA VAL A 173 -2.98 7.87 -15.78
C VAL A 173 -2.32 6.52 -15.52
N ILE A 174 -1.32 6.20 -16.33
CA ILE A 174 -0.45 5.03 -16.16
C ILE A 174 0.98 5.53 -16.16
N ILE A 175 1.72 5.25 -15.08
CA ILE A 175 3.15 5.50 -15.02
C ILE A 175 3.86 4.16 -15.19
N ASP A 176 4.70 4.09 -16.23
CA ASP A 176 5.44 2.88 -16.57
C ASP A 176 6.95 3.05 -16.24
N TYR A 177 7.39 2.31 -15.24
CA TYR A 177 8.81 2.21 -14.87
C TYR A 177 9.39 0.81 -15.17
N GLY A 178 8.76 0.08 -16.09
CA GLY A 178 9.20 -1.25 -16.51
C GLY A 178 9.11 -2.30 -15.40
N LEU A 179 10.01 -3.27 -15.44
CA LEU A 179 10.01 -4.40 -14.50
C LEU A 179 10.23 -3.97 -13.05
N ARG A 180 9.39 -4.45 -12.14
CA ARG A 180 9.44 -4.05 -10.73
C ARG A 180 10.48 -4.85 -9.93
N LYS A 181 10.97 -4.22 -8.85
CA LYS A 181 12.10 -4.67 -8.01
C LYS A 181 11.94 -6.11 -7.51
N TYR A 182 10.78 -6.45 -6.97
CA TYR A 182 10.53 -7.75 -6.36
C TYR A 182 9.85 -8.77 -7.29
N HIS A 183 9.96 -8.58 -8.62
CA HIS A 183 9.32 -9.46 -9.61
C HIS A 183 9.67 -10.94 -9.45
N HIS A 184 10.88 -11.26 -9.01
CA HIS A 184 11.34 -12.65 -8.86
C HIS A 184 10.58 -13.46 -7.81
N TYR A 185 9.96 -12.79 -6.82
CA TYR A 185 9.10 -13.49 -5.85
C TYR A 185 7.76 -13.96 -6.42
N GLN A 186 7.28 -13.35 -7.52
CA GLN A 186 5.94 -13.57 -8.09
C GLN A 186 4.81 -13.41 -7.05
N ARG A 187 5.05 -12.61 -6.01
CA ARG A 187 4.14 -12.34 -4.88
C ARG A 187 4.00 -10.83 -4.70
N SER A 188 2.83 -10.40 -4.22
CA SER A 188 2.64 -9.01 -3.72
C SER A 188 3.46 -8.77 -2.46
N ALA A 189 3.43 -7.56 -1.90
CA ALA A 189 4.08 -7.28 -0.62
C ALA A 189 3.57 -8.22 0.50
N THR A 190 4.45 -8.68 1.36
CA THR A 190 4.07 -9.34 2.62
C THR A 190 3.21 -8.40 3.44
N THR A 191 2.15 -8.93 4.05
CA THR A 191 1.24 -8.13 4.88
C THR A 191 1.21 -8.71 6.29
N LEU A 192 1.51 -7.87 7.26
CA LEU A 192 1.50 -8.18 8.69
C LEU A 192 0.34 -7.49 9.38
N SER A 193 -0.22 -8.12 10.41
CA SER A 193 -1.23 -7.56 11.30
C SER A 193 -0.63 -7.33 12.67
N PHE A 194 -0.98 -6.19 13.26
CA PHE A 194 -0.66 -5.79 14.64
C PHE A 194 -1.96 -5.54 15.41
N ALA A 195 -3.03 -6.25 15.08
CA ALA A 195 -4.35 -6.04 15.68
C ALA A 195 -4.43 -6.49 17.15
N THR A 196 -3.65 -7.49 17.55
CA THR A 196 -3.76 -8.19 18.85
C THR A 196 -2.57 -7.96 19.78
N GLY A 197 -1.63 -7.07 19.42
CA GLY A 197 -0.36 -6.89 20.16
C GLY A 197 0.72 -7.92 19.79
N GLU A 198 0.34 -9.00 19.09
CA GLU A 198 1.27 -9.93 18.46
C GLU A 198 1.29 -9.72 16.94
N VAL A 199 2.39 -10.12 16.31
CA VAL A 199 2.54 -9.97 14.85
C VAL A 199 2.01 -11.21 14.16
N GLU A 200 0.98 -11.05 13.33
CA GLU A 200 0.41 -12.10 12.51
C GLU A 200 0.70 -11.86 11.02
N CYS A 201 1.02 -12.91 10.27
CA CYS A 201 1.16 -12.82 8.83
C CYS A 201 -0.19 -13.03 8.13
N LEU A 202 -0.80 -11.93 7.63
CA LEU A 202 -2.05 -11.99 6.86
C LEU A 202 -1.82 -12.47 5.42
N ARG A 203 -0.63 -12.24 4.88
CA ARG A 203 -0.27 -12.66 3.52
C ARG A 203 1.22 -12.86 3.39
N ILE A 204 1.60 -14.07 3.00
CA ILE A 204 2.96 -14.40 2.58
C ILE A 204 3.22 -13.72 1.22
N GLY A 205 4.16 -12.79 1.17
CA GLY A 205 4.48 -11.99 0.00
C GLY A 205 5.98 -11.95 -0.31
N SER A 206 6.40 -10.90 -1.01
CA SER A 206 7.82 -10.63 -1.26
C SER A 206 8.58 -10.44 0.05
N CYS A 207 9.81 -10.91 0.09
CA CYS A 207 10.71 -10.83 1.24
C CYS A 207 10.21 -11.50 2.54
N TYR A 208 9.21 -12.38 2.47
CA TYR A 208 8.59 -12.99 3.66
C TYR A 208 9.62 -13.71 4.54
N GLU A 209 10.47 -14.51 3.93
CA GLU A 209 11.49 -15.30 4.61
C GLU A 209 12.50 -14.40 5.35
N LEU A 210 12.89 -13.29 4.72
CA LEU A 210 13.75 -12.28 5.35
C LEU A 210 13.03 -11.56 6.50
N ILE A 211 11.77 -11.20 6.32
CA ILE A 211 10.95 -10.57 7.37
C ILE A 211 10.86 -11.47 8.61
N CYS A 212 10.62 -12.77 8.41
CA CYS A 212 10.58 -13.73 9.52
C CYS A 212 11.93 -13.80 10.26
N ASP A 213 13.05 -13.92 9.52
CA ASP A 213 14.40 -13.97 10.14
C ASP A 213 14.71 -12.69 10.92
N VAL A 214 14.40 -11.52 10.34
CA VAL A 214 14.60 -10.21 11.01
C VAL A 214 13.78 -10.11 12.28
N LEU A 215 12.48 -10.42 12.23
CA LEU A 215 11.62 -10.35 13.39
C LEU A 215 12.09 -11.31 14.49
N GLN A 216 12.42 -12.56 14.16
CA GLN A 216 12.91 -13.55 15.11
C GLN A 216 14.20 -13.07 15.78
N ARG A 217 15.19 -12.62 15.03
CA ARG A 217 16.49 -12.16 15.56
C ARG A 217 16.37 -10.99 16.52
N HIS A 218 15.42 -10.10 16.30
CA HIS A 218 15.25 -8.88 17.07
C HIS A 218 14.21 -9.00 18.18
N LEU A 219 13.24 -9.91 18.06
CA LEU A 219 12.29 -10.21 19.13
C LEU A 219 12.95 -10.93 20.31
N ASP A 220 13.85 -11.88 20.02
CA ASP A 220 14.51 -12.70 21.05
C ASP A 220 15.61 -11.95 21.81
N ARG A 221 16.16 -10.86 21.24
CA ARG A 221 17.23 -10.08 21.88
C ARG A 221 16.83 -9.29 23.13
N LYS A 222 15.54 -9.04 23.35
CA LYS A 222 15.06 -8.34 24.58
C LYS A 222 14.89 -9.24 25.80
N SER A 223 15.16 -10.54 25.66
CA SER A 223 15.10 -11.50 26.78
C SER A 223 16.45 -11.74 27.47
N VAL A 224 17.50 -11.00 27.09
CA VAL A 224 18.85 -11.12 27.67
C VAL A 224 19.34 -9.72 28.08
N VAL A 225 18.76 -9.19 29.16
CA VAL A 225 19.39 -8.20 30.06
C VAL A 225 18.93 -8.49 31.46
#